data_29de1c4395b7c83ab3adde439e63429c
#
_entry.id   29de1c4395b7c83ab3adde439e63429c
#
_cell.length_a   1.000
_cell.length_b   1.000
_cell.length_c   1.000
_cell.angle_alpha   90.00
_cell.angle_beta   90.00
_cell.angle_gamma   90.00
#
_symmetry.space_group_name_H-M   'P 1'
#
loop_
_entity.id
_entity.type
_entity.pdbx_description
1 polymer ?
#
loop_
_entity_poly.entity_id
_entity_poly.type
_entity_poly.pdbx_seq_one_letter_code
_entity_poly.pdbx_strand_id
1 'polypeptide(L)'
;MKKYIGIYILMLLITACGGGGEPGTEGPVVSPDYINVPPSLTLLGDGQTSDLQIQANCNWTISCSASWLTISPSSGSQSQTVSVTAGKNSTGSERVATLTISGGKAPSRTVTVTQPKGTEELRLSASTTSLEFEAKGETKTFTINTNTSWTISKPDWCTVDNASGTGDATISVTVSENKDKEKRTGSIIINGEGVSSVTITINQKEREAGNSEPGSDDNLPPGQ
;
A
#
# COMPACT_ATOMS: atom_id res chain seq x y z
N MET A 1 19.16 19.56 16.99
CA MET A 1 19.25 20.10 18.35
C MET A 1 18.24 19.36 19.21
N LYS A 2 18.70 18.42 20.04
CA LYS A 2 17.84 17.62 20.95
C LYS A 2 17.68 18.43 22.24
N LYS A 3 16.45 18.86 22.54
CA LYS A 3 16.13 19.49 23.83
C LYS A 3 15.82 18.39 24.84
N TYR A 4 16.71 18.20 25.78
CA TYR A 4 16.47 17.39 26.98
C TYR A 4 15.67 18.25 27.97
N ILE A 5 14.43 17.86 28.31
CA ILE A 5 13.67 18.42 29.42
C ILE A 5 14.06 17.60 30.64
N GLY A 6 14.92 18.17 31.45
CA GLY A 6 15.29 17.61 32.74
C GLY A 6 14.13 17.84 33.75
N ILE A 7 13.58 16.74 34.27
CA ILE A 7 12.64 16.78 35.38
C ILE A 7 13.48 16.83 36.66
N TYR A 8 13.52 18.01 37.31
CA TYR A 8 14.08 18.15 38.61
C TYR A 8 13.10 17.59 39.65
N ILE A 9 13.49 16.49 40.31
CA ILE A 9 12.81 16.00 41.51
C ILE A 9 13.28 16.88 42.66
N LEU A 10 12.39 17.75 43.15
CA LEU A 10 12.63 18.53 44.32
C LEU A 10 12.47 17.64 45.60
N MET A 11 13.60 17.27 46.18
CA MET A 11 13.64 16.55 47.46
C MET A 11 13.46 17.52 48.58
N LEU A 12 12.24 17.54 49.15
CA LEU A 12 11.93 18.39 50.34
C LEU A 12 12.47 17.70 51.58
N LEU A 13 13.59 18.17 52.12
CA LEU A 13 14.11 17.79 53.43
C LEU A 13 13.32 18.53 54.51
N ILE A 14 12.45 17.81 55.22
CA ILE A 14 11.80 18.34 56.43
C ILE A 14 12.65 17.93 57.62
N THR A 15 13.38 18.85 58.19
CA THR A 15 14.00 18.71 59.53
C THR A 15 12.96 18.98 60.59
N ALA A 16 12.40 17.97 61.21
CA ALA A 16 11.62 18.11 62.45
C ALA A 16 12.50 17.76 63.64
N CYS A 17 12.69 18.74 64.52
CA CYS A 17 13.38 18.58 65.77
C CYS A 17 12.34 18.38 66.92
N GLY A 18 12.54 17.30 67.68
CA GLY A 18 12.13 17.26 69.10
C GLY A 18 10.80 16.57 69.42
N GLY A 19 10.86 15.41 70.07
CA GLY A 19 9.79 14.81 70.87
C GLY A 19 10.05 13.30 71.03
N GLY A 20 10.56 12.89 72.18
CA GLY A 20 10.77 11.49 72.55
C GLY A 20 9.45 10.70 72.56
N GLY A 21 9.30 9.78 71.62
CA GLY A 21 8.30 8.75 71.59
C GLY A 21 9.04 7.47 71.17
N GLU A 22 8.71 6.35 71.76
CA GLU A 22 9.29 5.04 71.47
C GLU A 22 9.39 4.75 70.00
N PRO A 23 10.42 4.04 69.50
CA PRO A 23 10.47 3.65 68.11
C PRO A 23 9.42 2.57 67.84
N GLY A 24 8.22 3.02 67.49
CA GLY A 24 7.27 2.13 66.80
C GLY A 24 7.96 1.61 65.60
N THR A 25 8.11 0.31 65.48
CA THR A 25 8.56 -0.41 64.27
C THR A 25 7.55 -0.11 63.16
N GLU A 26 7.69 1.05 62.50
CA GLU A 26 7.05 1.24 61.20
C GLU A 26 7.64 0.20 60.27
N GLY A 27 6.83 -0.80 59.95
CA GLY A 27 7.20 -1.76 58.91
C GLY A 27 7.54 -1.01 57.62
N PRO A 28 8.29 -1.62 56.72
CA PRO A 28 8.71 -0.97 55.46
C PRO A 28 7.49 -0.37 54.78
N VAL A 29 7.50 0.94 54.54
CA VAL A 29 6.46 1.62 53.76
C VAL A 29 6.52 1.07 52.35
N VAL A 30 5.67 0.09 52.09
CA VAL A 30 5.54 -0.49 50.74
C VAL A 30 4.75 0.47 49.90
N SER A 31 5.39 1.12 48.93
CA SER A 31 4.70 1.94 47.95
C SER A 31 3.64 1.13 47.22
N PRO A 32 2.46 1.67 46.97
CA PRO A 32 1.42 0.95 46.22
C PRO A 32 1.92 0.60 44.81
N ASP A 33 1.47 -0.52 44.31
CA ASP A 33 1.76 -0.93 42.91
C ASP A 33 1.21 0.11 41.95
N TYR A 34 1.99 0.45 40.94
CA TYR A 34 1.56 1.36 39.87
C TYR A 34 2.04 0.83 38.49
N ILE A 35 1.23 1.15 37.48
CA ILE A 35 1.55 1.01 36.04
C ILE A 35 1.17 2.34 35.40
N ASN A 36 2.10 2.93 34.66
CA ASN A 36 1.89 4.13 33.87
C ASN A 36 2.42 3.92 32.45
N VAL A 37 1.58 4.25 31.46
CA VAL A 37 1.87 4.09 30.04
C VAL A 37 1.27 5.27 29.27
N PRO A 38 1.78 5.62 28.08
CA PRO A 38 1.12 6.60 27.22
C PRO A 38 -0.28 6.07 26.82
N PRO A 39 -1.27 6.95 26.64
CA PRO A 39 -2.64 6.54 26.33
C PRO A 39 -2.78 6.02 24.90
N SER A 40 -1.88 6.38 24.00
CA SER A 40 -1.92 5.99 22.58
C SER A 40 -0.54 5.85 21.98
N LEU A 41 -0.47 5.08 20.87
CA LEU A 41 0.70 4.89 20.03
C LEU A 41 0.24 4.88 18.58
N THR A 42 0.86 5.69 17.72
CA THR A 42 0.59 5.69 16.27
C THR A 42 1.77 5.06 15.54
N LEU A 43 1.48 4.09 14.69
CA LEU A 43 2.46 3.42 13.84
C LEU A 43 2.30 3.89 12.39
N LEU A 44 3.35 3.76 11.57
CA LEU A 44 3.28 4.08 10.15
C LEU A 44 2.48 3.03 9.38
N GLY A 45 1.74 3.48 8.36
CA GLY A 45 0.92 2.61 7.51
C GLY A 45 1.71 1.51 6.80
N ASP A 46 2.94 1.80 6.37
CA ASP A 46 3.82 0.85 5.68
C ASP A 46 4.60 -0.09 6.60
N GLY A 47 4.29 -0.05 7.89
CA GLY A 47 4.92 -0.88 8.91
C GLY A 47 5.98 -0.13 9.70
N GLN A 48 6.07 -0.46 10.96
CA GLN A 48 7.00 0.14 11.90
C GLN A 48 7.16 -0.72 13.15
N THR A 49 8.34 -0.65 13.76
CA THR A 49 8.56 -1.00 15.16
C THR A 49 8.71 0.30 15.95
N SER A 50 7.95 0.43 17.02
CA SER A 50 7.98 1.59 17.91
C SER A 50 8.11 1.16 19.35
N ASP A 51 8.76 1.98 20.15
CA ASP A 51 8.99 1.72 21.56
C ASP A 51 7.82 2.24 22.41
N LEU A 52 7.29 1.36 23.28
CA LEU A 52 6.31 1.66 24.30
C LEU A 52 7.00 1.65 25.66
N GLN A 53 7.03 2.79 26.34
CA GLN A 53 7.60 2.89 27.69
C GLN A 53 6.57 2.48 28.73
N ILE A 54 6.89 1.45 29.51
CA ILE A 54 6.10 1.07 30.69
C ILE A 54 6.87 1.51 31.93
N GLN A 55 6.22 2.32 32.76
CA GLN A 55 6.72 2.69 34.07
C GLN A 55 5.93 1.90 35.14
N ALA A 56 6.57 1.05 35.87
CA ALA A 56 5.93 0.19 36.87
C ALA A 56 6.90 -0.16 38.00
N ASN A 57 6.36 -0.48 39.17
CA ASN A 57 7.08 -1.02 40.30
C ASN A 57 6.65 -2.45 40.67
N CYS A 58 5.92 -3.12 39.77
CA CYS A 58 5.41 -4.48 39.94
C CYS A 58 5.60 -5.30 38.66
N ASN A 59 5.39 -6.60 38.76
CA ASN A 59 5.32 -7.46 37.57
C ASN A 59 4.07 -7.10 36.73
N TRP A 60 4.20 -7.13 35.41
CA TRP A 60 3.13 -6.81 34.48
C TRP A 60 3.10 -7.74 33.27
N THR A 61 1.93 -7.81 32.65
CA THR A 61 1.71 -8.52 31.39
C THR A 61 0.93 -7.63 30.42
N ILE A 62 1.12 -7.85 29.12
CA ILE A 62 0.38 -7.15 28.06
C ILE A 62 -0.50 -8.16 27.35
N SER A 63 -1.78 -7.87 27.22
CA SER A 63 -2.68 -8.52 26.27
C SER A 63 -2.98 -7.58 25.10
N CYS A 64 -3.13 -8.14 23.90
CA CYS A 64 -3.40 -7.41 22.68
C CYS A 64 -4.69 -7.89 22.05
N SER A 65 -5.57 -6.96 21.63
CA SER A 65 -6.84 -7.27 20.96
C SER A 65 -6.70 -7.68 19.49
N ALA A 66 -5.49 -7.59 18.91
CA ALA A 66 -5.29 -7.74 17.48
C ALA A 66 -4.08 -8.61 17.14
N SER A 67 -4.23 -9.47 16.13
CA SER A 67 -3.18 -10.38 15.65
C SER A 67 -2.15 -9.71 14.72
N TRP A 68 -2.40 -8.49 14.27
CA TRP A 68 -1.49 -7.75 13.37
C TRP A 68 -0.37 -7.01 14.10
N LEU A 69 -0.37 -7.03 15.44
CA LEU A 69 0.69 -6.49 16.30
C LEU A 69 1.55 -7.60 16.89
N THR A 70 2.85 -7.39 16.88
CA THR A 70 3.81 -8.19 17.64
C THR A 70 4.37 -7.34 18.77
N ILE A 71 4.36 -7.87 19.98
CA ILE A 71 4.78 -7.17 21.20
C ILE A 71 5.90 -7.97 21.86
N SER A 72 7.02 -7.33 22.12
CA SER A 72 8.18 -7.97 22.71
C SER A 72 8.95 -7.04 23.65
N PRO A 73 9.14 -7.44 24.93
CA PRO A 73 8.52 -8.56 25.61
C PRO A 73 7.05 -8.29 25.94
N SER A 74 6.22 -9.35 26.07
CA SER A 74 4.81 -9.25 26.46
C SER A 74 4.59 -9.28 27.99
N SER A 75 5.65 -9.40 28.76
CA SER A 75 5.64 -9.35 30.22
C SER A 75 6.97 -8.83 30.76
N GLY A 76 6.96 -8.31 31.96
CA GLY A 76 8.16 -7.83 32.62
C GLY A 76 7.96 -7.56 34.10
N SER A 77 9.03 -7.08 34.73
CA SER A 77 9.02 -6.61 36.12
C SER A 77 9.62 -5.21 36.16
N GLN A 78 8.97 -4.30 36.84
CA GLN A 78 9.38 -2.89 36.95
C GLN A 78 9.30 -2.14 35.57
N SER A 79 9.88 -0.95 35.53
CA SER A 79 9.87 -0.11 34.33
C SER A 79 10.72 -0.72 33.22
N GLN A 80 10.16 -0.77 32.00
CA GLN A 80 10.82 -1.37 30.85
C GLN A 80 10.29 -0.79 29.54
N THR A 81 11.13 -0.80 28.51
CA THR A 81 10.73 -0.52 27.12
C THR A 81 10.27 -1.81 26.46
N VAL A 82 9.13 -1.71 25.76
CA VAL A 82 8.54 -2.79 24.99
C VAL A 82 8.48 -2.38 23.51
N SER A 83 8.93 -3.23 22.61
CA SER A 83 8.81 -3.01 21.18
C SER A 83 7.45 -3.45 20.68
N VAL A 84 6.73 -2.56 20.02
CA VAL A 84 5.44 -2.81 19.35
C VAL A 84 5.67 -2.74 17.85
N THR A 85 5.50 -3.86 17.18
CA THR A 85 5.77 -3.99 15.74
C THR A 85 4.49 -4.27 14.97
N ALA A 86 4.28 -3.55 13.88
CA ALA A 86 3.26 -3.84 12.87
C ALA A 86 3.88 -3.93 11.49
N GLY A 87 3.43 -4.89 10.68
CA GLY A 87 3.68 -4.91 9.24
C GLY A 87 2.82 -3.88 8.50
N LYS A 88 3.01 -3.78 7.18
CA LYS A 88 2.21 -2.90 6.31
C LYS A 88 0.71 -3.14 6.49
N ASN A 89 -0.04 -2.05 6.59
CA ASN A 89 -1.49 -2.10 6.62
C ASN A 89 -2.04 -2.11 5.18
N SER A 90 -2.33 -3.28 4.66
CA SER A 90 -2.89 -3.47 3.31
C SER A 90 -4.42 -3.55 3.30
N THR A 91 -5.12 -3.16 4.37
CA THR A 91 -6.60 -3.27 4.46
C THR A 91 -7.35 -2.15 3.73
N GLY A 92 -6.64 -1.16 3.16
CA GLY A 92 -7.25 0.01 2.50
C GLY A 92 -7.80 1.08 3.45
N SER A 93 -7.85 0.83 4.77
CA SER A 93 -8.32 1.76 5.80
C SER A 93 -7.44 1.73 7.03
N GLU A 94 -7.58 2.73 7.90
CA GLU A 94 -6.97 2.74 9.22
C GLU A 94 -7.43 1.53 10.04
N ARG A 95 -6.52 0.97 10.85
CA ARG A 95 -6.84 -0.09 11.83
C ARG A 95 -6.41 0.31 13.23
N VAL A 96 -7.16 -0.13 14.21
CA VAL A 96 -6.98 0.21 15.62
C VAL A 96 -6.92 -1.07 16.45
N ALA A 97 -6.07 -1.07 17.46
CA ALA A 97 -5.96 -2.14 18.45
C ALA A 97 -5.83 -1.56 19.85
N THR A 98 -6.16 -2.35 20.85
CA THR A 98 -5.99 -2.00 22.25
C THR A 98 -4.98 -2.95 22.90
N LEU A 99 -3.96 -2.39 23.52
CA LEU A 99 -3.09 -3.10 24.44
C LEU A 99 -3.61 -2.88 25.85
N THR A 100 -3.76 -3.94 26.62
CA THR A 100 -4.11 -3.86 28.04
C THR A 100 -2.93 -4.33 28.88
N ILE A 101 -2.41 -3.46 29.72
CA ILE A 101 -1.29 -3.72 30.63
C ILE A 101 -1.85 -3.92 32.02
N SER A 102 -1.60 -5.08 32.61
CA SER A 102 -2.11 -5.48 33.93
C SER A 102 -0.99 -6.09 34.76
N GLY A 103 -1.02 -5.86 36.06
CA GLY A 103 -0.02 -6.46 36.95
C GLY A 103 -0.15 -6.00 38.40
N GLY A 104 0.33 -6.85 39.32
CA GLY A 104 0.29 -6.58 40.74
C GLY A 104 -1.11 -6.21 41.26
N LYS A 105 -1.17 -5.22 42.09
CA LYS A 105 -2.43 -4.59 42.58
C LYS A 105 -2.70 -3.25 41.87
N ALA A 106 -1.90 -2.90 40.86
CA ALA A 106 -2.08 -1.68 40.09
C ALA A 106 -3.35 -1.75 39.23
N PRO A 107 -4.08 -0.63 39.06
CA PRO A 107 -5.14 -0.57 38.05
C PRO A 107 -4.60 -0.86 36.65
N SER A 108 -5.32 -1.69 35.88
CA SER A 108 -4.97 -1.95 34.46
C SER A 108 -4.97 -0.66 33.65
N ARG A 109 -4.07 -0.57 32.69
CA ARG A 109 -3.92 0.53 31.74
C ARG A 109 -4.14 0.06 30.33
N THR A 110 -4.69 0.92 29.50
CA THR A 110 -4.88 0.66 28.08
C THR A 110 -4.07 1.64 27.24
N VAL A 111 -3.54 1.15 26.12
CA VAL A 111 -2.91 1.93 25.06
C VAL A 111 -3.66 1.67 23.77
N THR A 112 -4.19 2.71 23.16
CA THR A 112 -4.80 2.63 21.83
C THR A 112 -3.68 2.69 20.79
N VAL A 113 -3.53 1.65 19.98
CA VAL A 113 -2.57 1.60 18.87
C VAL A 113 -3.32 1.83 17.58
N THR A 114 -2.94 2.88 16.86
CA THR A 114 -3.53 3.27 15.57
C THR A 114 -2.50 3.10 14.47
N GLN A 115 -2.91 2.50 13.36
CA GLN A 115 -2.09 2.41 12.16
C GLN A 115 -2.92 2.84 10.94
N PRO A 116 -2.57 3.98 10.28
CA PRO A 116 -3.16 4.38 9.01
C PRO A 116 -3.03 3.29 7.94
N LYS A 117 -3.78 3.40 6.86
CA LYS A 117 -3.53 2.56 5.67
C LYS A 117 -2.10 2.77 5.16
N GLY A 118 -1.49 1.70 4.69
CA GLY A 118 -0.20 1.77 3.99
C GLY A 118 -0.33 2.35 2.59
N THR A 119 0.79 2.77 2.02
CA THR A 119 0.88 3.19 0.62
C THR A 119 0.59 2.01 -0.29
N GLU A 120 -0.33 2.17 -1.23
CA GLU A 120 -0.55 1.16 -2.27
C GLU A 120 0.62 1.21 -3.27
N GLU A 121 1.15 0.04 -3.61
CA GLU A 121 2.10 -0.04 -4.71
C GLU A 121 1.37 0.24 -6.02
N LEU A 122 1.88 1.21 -6.78
CA LEU A 122 1.37 1.50 -8.11
C LEU A 122 1.66 0.33 -9.04
N ARG A 123 0.67 -0.04 -9.86
CA ARG A 123 0.78 -1.11 -10.84
C ARG A 123 0.16 -0.72 -12.16
N LEU A 124 0.72 -1.26 -13.25
CA LEU A 124 0.18 -1.15 -14.59
C LEU A 124 0.49 -2.44 -15.34
N SER A 125 -0.52 -3.03 -15.95
CA SER A 125 -0.36 -4.19 -16.84
C SER A 125 -1.44 -4.19 -17.91
N ALA A 126 -1.20 -4.91 -18.99
CA ALA A 126 -2.18 -5.15 -20.04
C ALA A 126 -2.46 -6.65 -20.16
N SER A 127 -3.66 -7.02 -20.63
CA SER A 127 -4.07 -8.42 -20.81
C SER A 127 -3.33 -9.14 -21.93
N THR A 128 -2.62 -8.42 -22.79
CA THR A 128 -1.83 -8.96 -23.89
C THR A 128 -0.59 -8.13 -24.15
N THR A 129 0.39 -8.73 -24.79
CA THR A 129 1.62 -8.07 -25.26
C THR A 129 1.61 -7.86 -26.78
N SER A 130 0.64 -8.45 -27.52
CA SER A 130 0.50 -8.27 -28.96
C SER A 130 -0.95 -8.38 -29.42
N LEU A 131 -1.28 -7.71 -30.51
CA LEU A 131 -2.54 -7.82 -31.23
C LEU A 131 -2.24 -8.04 -32.71
N GLU A 132 -2.85 -9.08 -33.27
CA GLU A 132 -2.73 -9.45 -34.71
C GLU A 132 -3.99 -9.02 -35.44
N PHE A 133 -3.87 -8.31 -36.55
CA PHE A 133 -4.98 -7.79 -37.36
C PHE A 133 -4.93 -8.26 -38.78
N GLU A 134 -6.11 -8.46 -39.37
CA GLU A 134 -6.25 -8.74 -40.81
C GLU A 134 -6.04 -7.47 -41.65
N ALA A 135 -5.68 -7.64 -42.92
CA ALA A 135 -5.41 -6.53 -43.84
C ALA A 135 -6.59 -5.58 -43.99
N LYS A 136 -7.83 -6.12 -44.07
CA LYS A 136 -9.07 -5.33 -44.26
C LYS A 136 -9.37 -4.35 -43.12
N GLY A 137 -8.63 -4.44 -42.01
CA GLY A 137 -8.93 -3.71 -40.80
C GLY A 137 -10.02 -4.37 -39.97
N GLU A 138 -9.93 -4.23 -38.67
CA GLU A 138 -10.89 -4.76 -37.68
C GLU A 138 -10.71 -4.08 -36.35
N THR A 139 -11.59 -4.40 -35.40
CA THR A 139 -11.52 -3.94 -34.02
C THR A 139 -11.21 -5.12 -33.10
N LYS A 140 -10.25 -4.95 -32.20
CA LYS A 140 -9.92 -5.89 -31.12
C LYS A 140 -9.85 -5.16 -29.80
N THR A 141 -9.95 -5.89 -28.69
CA THR A 141 -9.93 -5.32 -27.37
C THR A 141 -8.78 -5.87 -26.53
N PHE A 142 -8.31 -5.06 -25.59
CA PHE A 142 -7.47 -5.50 -24.48
C PHE A 142 -7.90 -4.79 -23.20
N THR A 143 -7.47 -5.31 -22.05
CA THR A 143 -7.74 -4.67 -20.76
C THR A 143 -6.47 -4.08 -20.17
N ILE A 144 -6.61 -2.91 -19.54
CA ILE A 144 -5.62 -2.30 -18.66
C ILE A 144 -6.01 -2.66 -17.25
N ASN A 145 -5.06 -3.14 -16.44
CA ASN A 145 -5.22 -3.31 -15.00
C ASN A 145 -4.23 -2.39 -14.28
N THR A 146 -4.75 -1.40 -13.55
CA THR A 146 -3.93 -0.38 -12.90
C THR A 146 -4.68 0.28 -11.75
N ASN A 147 -3.96 0.85 -10.79
CA ASN A 147 -4.51 1.69 -9.73
C ASN A 147 -4.04 3.15 -9.83
N THR A 148 -3.56 3.57 -11.01
CA THR A 148 -3.12 4.94 -11.28
C THR A 148 -3.76 5.50 -12.54
N SER A 149 -3.50 6.76 -12.88
CA SER A 149 -3.88 7.36 -14.15
C SER A 149 -3.01 6.84 -15.29
N TRP A 150 -3.58 6.79 -16.50
CA TRP A 150 -2.86 6.29 -17.68
C TRP A 150 -3.21 7.08 -18.93
N THR A 151 -2.29 7.05 -19.90
CA THR A 151 -2.46 7.57 -21.26
C THR A 151 -1.95 6.56 -22.27
N ILE A 152 -2.51 6.61 -23.49
CA ILE A 152 -2.14 5.73 -24.60
C ILE A 152 -1.52 6.55 -25.73
N SER A 153 -0.32 6.13 -26.17
CA SER A 153 0.29 6.55 -27.43
C SER A 153 0.15 5.40 -28.44
N LYS A 154 -0.15 5.71 -29.70
CA LYS A 154 -0.47 4.75 -30.74
C LYS A 154 -0.02 5.25 -32.12
N PRO A 155 0.11 4.35 -33.13
CA PRO A 155 0.35 4.75 -34.54
C PRO A 155 -0.87 5.48 -35.14
N ASP A 156 -0.63 6.30 -36.16
CA ASP A 156 -1.69 7.08 -36.83
C ASP A 156 -2.76 6.21 -37.52
N TRP A 157 -2.38 5.02 -38.00
CA TRP A 157 -3.27 4.06 -38.64
C TRP A 157 -4.13 3.24 -37.64
N CYS A 158 -4.02 3.55 -36.36
CA CYS A 158 -4.76 2.91 -35.30
C CYS A 158 -5.56 3.96 -34.52
N THR A 159 -6.78 3.63 -34.12
CA THR A 159 -7.61 4.42 -33.21
C THR A 159 -7.95 3.62 -31.98
N VAL A 160 -8.12 4.31 -30.85
CA VAL A 160 -8.62 3.72 -29.60
C VAL A 160 -9.85 4.50 -29.14
N ASP A 161 -10.78 3.82 -28.51
CA ASP A 161 -11.99 4.46 -27.97
C ASP A 161 -11.68 5.39 -26.80
N ASN A 162 -10.69 5.05 -25.96
CA ASN A 162 -10.22 5.87 -24.86
C ASN A 162 -8.70 5.98 -24.88
N ALA A 163 -8.18 7.19 -24.99
CA ALA A 163 -6.73 7.46 -25.00
C ALA A 163 -6.16 7.80 -23.62
N SER A 164 -6.98 7.94 -22.58
CA SER A 164 -6.57 8.21 -21.21
C SER A 164 -7.66 7.80 -20.22
N GLY A 165 -7.28 7.55 -18.97
CA GLY A 165 -8.21 7.19 -17.92
C GLY A 165 -7.54 7.03 -16.56
N THR A 166 -8.29 6.52 -15.59
CA THR A 166 -7.82 6.17 -14.24
C THR A 166 -8.40 4.82 -13.85
N GLY A 167 -7.58 3.97 -13.27
CA GLY A 167 -7.97 2.61 -12.87
C GLY A 167 -8.13 1.67 -14.08
N ASP A 168 -8.72 0.51 -13.82
CA ASP A 168 -8.91 -0.55 -14.80
C ASP A 168 -9.81 -0.10 -15.96
N ALA A 169 -9.50 -0.54 -17.18
CA ALA A 169 -10.28 -0.21 -18.37
C ALA A 169 -10.21 -1.31 -19.43
N THR A 170 -11.25 -1.39 -20.25
CA THR A 170 -11.21 -2.16 -21.51
C THR A 170 -11.08 -1.17 -22.66
N ILE A 171 -10.13 -1.41 -23.54
CA ILE A 171 -9.79 -0.53 -24.67
C ILE A 171 -10.11 -1.25 -25.97
N SER A 172 -10.90 -0.60 -26.83
CA SER A 172 -11.15 -1.05 -28.18
C SER A 172 -10.14 -0.41 -29.14
N VAL A 173 -9.41 -1.24 -29.84
CA VAL A 173 -8.40 -0.84 -30.84
C VAL A 173 -8.94 -1.14 -32.21
N THR A 174 -9.11 -0.11 -33.03
CA THR A 174 -9.53 -0.24 -34.42
C THR A 174 -8.38 0.15 -35.34
N VAL A 175 -8.04 -0.72 -36.28
CA VAL A 175 -7.04 -0.44 -37.32
C VAL A 175 -7.74 -0.22 -38.67
N SER A 176 -7.24 0.75 -39.45
CA SER A 176 -7.67 0.95 -40.83
C SER A 176 -7.15 -0.16 -41.74
N GLU A 177 -7.75 -0.30 -42.91
CA GLU A 177 -7.26 -1.21 -43.93
C GLU A 177 -5.79 -0.97 -44.27
N ASN A 178 -5.03 -2.03 -44.34
CA ASN A 178 -3.66 -2.01 -44.89
C ASN A 178 -3.71 -2.26 -46.41
N LYS A 179 -3.53 -1.20 -47.20
CA LYS A 179 -3.54 -1.27 -48.68
C LYS A 179 -2.19 -1.64 -49.27
N ASP A 180 -1.16 -1.75 -48.44
CA ASP A 180 0.19 -2.07 -48.87
C ASP A 180 0.37 -3.59 -49.08
N LYS A 181 1.33 -3.96 -49.92
CA LYS A 181 1.71 -5.35 -50.14
C LYS A 181 2.63 -5.93 -49.07
N GLU A 182 2.87 -5.14 -48.04
CA GLU A 182 3.73 -5.51 -46.92
C GLU A 182 2.94 -5.39 -45.59
N LYS A 183 3.22 -6.30 -44.69
CA LYS A 183 2.71 -6.19 -43.30
C LYS A 183 3.21 -4.92 -42.66
N ARG A 184 2.42 -4.33 -41.77
CA ARG A 184 2.84 -3.21 -40.96
C ARG A 184 2.81 -3.56 -39.47
N THR A 185 3.77 -3.01 -38.74
CA THR A 185 3.90 -3.22 -37.31
C THR A 185 3.97 -1.86 -36.62
N GLY A 186 3.36 -1.76 -35.46
CA GLY A 186 3.39 -0.58 -34.62
C GLY A 186 3.31 -0.95 -33.14
N SER A 187 3.27 0.04 -32.29
CA SER A 187 3.17 -0.16 -30.84
C SER A 187 2.11 0.73 -30.24
N ILE A 188 1.28 0.16 -29.37
CA ILE A 188 0.51 0.90 -28.39
C ILE A 188 1.36 0.96 -27.12
N ILE A 189 1.62 2.16 -26.62
CA ILE A 189 2.36 2.39 -25.38
C ILE A 189 1.40 2.96 -24.37
N ILE A 190 1.24 2.26 -23.23
CA ILE A 190 0.44 2.68 -22.11
C ILE A 190 1.38 3.27 -21.07
N ASN A 191 1.26 4.57 -20.82
CA ASN A 191 2.05 5.27 -19.81
C ASN A 191 1.21 5.45 -18.57
N GLY A 192 1.64 4.91 -17.43
CA GLY A 192 1.01 5.10 -16.13
C GLY A 192 1.79 6.11 -15.29
N GLU A 193 1.07 6.90 -14.50
CA GLU A 193 1.72 7.85 -13.60
C GLU A 193 2.44 7.09 -12.46
N GLY A 194 3.74 7.34 -12.30
CA GLY A 194 4.56 6.71 -11.26
C GLY A 194 4.92 5.24 -11.47
N VAL A 195 4.65 4.65 -12.64
CA VAL A 195 4.97 3.27 -12.98
C VAL A 195 5.64 3.17 -14.36
N SER A 196 6.31 2.06 -14.62
CA SER A 196 6.87 1.78 -15.95
C SER A 196 5.77 1.61 -16.99
N SER A 197 5.99 2.12 -18.22
CA SER A 197 5.08 1.95 -19.34
C SER A 197 4.97 0.49 -19.79
N VAL A 198 3.81 0.14 -20.35
CA VAL A 198 3.52 -1.15 -20.94
C VAL A 198 3.38 -0.99 -22.45
N THR A 199 4.01 -1.86 -23.23
CA THR A 199 3.96 -1.84 -24.69
C THR A 199 3.22 -3.05 -25.22
N ILE A 200 2.28 -2.82 -26.14
CA ILE A 200 1.57 -3.86 -26.91
C ILE A 200 1.98 -3.69 -28.36
N THR A 201 2.55 -4.75 -28.95
CA THR A 201 2.89 -4.78 -30.37
C THR A 201 1.62 -4.99 -31.20
N ILE A 202 1.43 -4.20 -32.24
CA ILE A 202 0.34 -4.35 -33.21
C ILE A 202 0.95 -4.82 -34.51
N ASN A 203 0.48 -5.94 -35.00
CA ASN A 203 0.84 -6.47 -36.32
C ASN A 203 -0.40 -6.50 -37.20
N GLN A 204 -0.29 -5.97 -38.42
CA GLN A 204 -1.37 -6.06 -39.38
C GLN A 204 -0.84 -6.68 -40.67
N LYS A 205 -1.54 -7.69 -41.19
CA LYS A 205 -1.20 -8.36 -42.43
C LYS A 205 -1.17 -7.41 -43.61
N GLU A 206 -0.39 -7.77 -44.62
CA GLU A 206 -0.38 -7.17 -45.92
C GLU A 206 -1.71 -7.43 -46.64
N ARG A 207 -2.02 -6.59 -47.62
CA ARG A 207 -3.14 -6.85 -48.53
C ARG A 207 -2.90 -8.15 -49.32
N GLU A 208 -3.86 -9.07 -49.26
CA GLU A 208 -3.79 -10.31 -50.08
C GLU A 208 -3.65 -9.97 -51.54
N ALA A 209 -2.66 -10.59 -52.21
CA ALA A 209 -2.47 -10.48 -53.65
C ALA A 209 -3.61 -11.22 -54.36
N GLY A 210 -4.59 -10.47 -54.85
CA GLY A 210 -5.53 -10.98 -55.82
C GLY A 210 -6.86 -11.51 -55.31
N ASN A 211 -7.85 -10.68 -55.31
CA ASN A 211 -9.03 -10.95 -56.11
C ASN A 211 -9.08 -9.82 -57.17
N SER A 212 -8.26 -9.97 -58.24
CA SER A 212 -8.56 -9.27 -59.49
C SER A 212 -9.98 -9.68 -59.84
N GLU A 213 -10.90 -8.69 -59.89
CA GLU A 213 -12.19 -8.92 -60.54
C GLU A 213 -11.95 -9.71 -61.83
N PRO A 214 -12.77 -10.74 -62.11
CA PRO A 214 -12.67 -11.42 -63.41
C PRO A 214 -12.82 -10.32 -64.47
N GLY A 215 -11.75 -10.17 -65.26
CA GLY A 215 -11.69 -9.16 -66.30
C GLY A 215 -12.98 -9.19 -67.13
N SER A 216 -13.53 -8.01 -67.39
CA SER A 216 -14.44 -7.82 -68.50
C SER A 216 -13.74 -8.31 -69.76
N ASP A 217 -14.10 -9.49 -70.22
CA ASP A 217 -13.74 -9.99 -71.53
C ASP A 217 -14.44 -9.12 -72.58
N ASP A 218 -13.87 -7.94 -72.83
CA ASP A 218 -14.15 -7.18 -74.08
C ASP A 218 -13.37 -7.76 -75.18
N ASN A 219 -13.55 -9.06 -75.40
CA ASN A 219 -13.12 -9.69 -76.66
C ASN A 219 -14.36 -10.02 -77.47
N LEU A 220 -14.99 -8.98 -77.98
CA LEU A 220 -15.97 -9.12 -79.08
C LEU A 220 -15.18 -9.22 -80.39
N PRO A 221 -15.26 -10.36 -81.19
CA PRO A 221 -14.63 -10.43 -82.53
C PRO A 221 -15.37 -9.45 -83.44
N PRO A 222 -14.65 -8.79 -84.39
CA PRO A 222 -15.25 -7.88 -85.32
C PRO A 222 -16.16 -8.71 -86.33
N GLY A 223 -17.40 -8.23 -86.44
CA GLY A 223 -18.44 -8.79 -87.24
C GLY A 223 -18.03 -8.92 -88.71
N GLN A 224 -18.44 -10.04 -89.28
CA GLN A 224 -18.63 -10.20 -90.72
C GLN A 224 -20.08 -9.84 -91.08
#